data_3f9e0129c606d3abc5e52d0884969a7d
#
_entry.id   3f9e0129c606d3abc5e52d0884969a7d
#
_cell.length_a   1.000
_cell.length_b   1.000
_cell.length_c   1.000
_cell.angle_alpha   90.00
_cell.angle_beta   90.00
_cell.angle_gamma   90.00
#
_symmetry.space_group_name_H-M   'P 1'
#
loop_
_entity.id
_entity.type
_entity.pdbx_description
1 polymer ?
#
loop_
_entity_poly.entity_id
_entity_poly.type
_entity_poly.pdbx_seq_one_letter_code
_entity_poly.pdbx_strand_id
1 'polypeptide(L)'
;MGYSVTINMIKVEEWRSIKDHPNYMVSNLGRVKSIERYINCFKSKRRFEEKVLKPSVWKDGYLVVTLNRKHKQIHRLVMEAFEPNKSNFKSMPYEDRDSLDYSKLQINHKDENIKNNNLDNLEWCTCTYNNCYGSRLNNISKRVLQYDLNRNIIKEYPSTREAGRQNNFDARRISECCLGQKQNYKGYCWEYIN
;
A
#
# COMPACT_ATOMS: atom_id res chain seq x y z
N MET A 1 34.23 -4.23 25.01
CA MET A 1 33.45 -3.32 24.19
C MET A 1 33.49 -3.82 22.76
N GLY A 2 32.42 -4.49 22.31
CA GLY A 2 32.34 -5.04 20.97
C GLY A 2 31.76 -4.00 20.03
N TYR A 3 32.54 -3.57 19.07
CA TYR A 3 32.05 -2.70 17.98
C TYR A 3 31.25 -3.59 16.99
N SER A 4 29.94 -3.43 16.96
CA SER A 4 29.10 -4.01 15.91
C SER A 4 29.33 -3.19 14.63
N VAL A 5 30.10 -3.73 13.70
CA VAL A 5 30.27 -3.14 12.36
C VAL A 5 29.01 -3.49 11.55
N THR A 6 28.11 -2.54 11.41
CA THR A 6 26.97 -2.68 10.47
C THR A 6 27.52 -2.55 9.06
N ILE A 7 27.74 -3.67 8.37
CA ILE A 7 28.09 -3.67 6.95
C ILE A 7 26.84 -3.20 6.19
N ASN A 8 26.83 -1.95 5.77
CA ASN A 8 25.86 -1.45 4.79
C ASN A 8 26.16 -2.16 3.45
N MET A 9 25.41 -3.22 3.15
CA MET A 9 25.47 -3.84 1.83
C MET A 9 25.04 -2.81 0.80
N ILE A 10 25.98 -2.36 -0.03
CA ILE A 10 25.69 -1.49 -1.17
C ILE A 10 24.73 -2.27 -2.08
N LYS A 11 23.52 -1.80 -2.18
CA LYS A 11 22.47 -2.42 -2.99
C LYS A 11 22.79 -2.17 -4.46
N VAL A 12 23.16 -3.20 -5.19
CA VAL A 12 23.42 -3.12 -6.62
C VAL A 12 22.12 -2.81 -7.35
N GLU A 13 22.13 -1.80 -8.21
CA GLU A 13 21.00 -1.46 -9.03
C GLU A 13 20.90 -2.37 -10.26
N GLU A 14 19.78 -3.08 -10.36
CA GLU A 14 19.47 -3.96 -11.48
C GLU A 14 18.39 -3.32 -12.36
N TRP A 15 18.51 -3.49 -13.68
CA TRP A 15 17.57 -2.97 -14.65
C TRP A 15 16.91 -4.10 -15.43
N ARG A 16 15.58 -4.06 -15.56
CA ARG A 16 14.81 -5.02 -16.37
C ARG A 16 13.93 -4.32 -17.39
N SER A 17 13.71 -4.97 -18.52
CA SER A 17 12.83 -4.47 -19.58
C SER A 17 11.38 -4.41 -19.07
N ILE A 18 10.67 -3.36 -19.47
CA ILE A 18 9.24 -3.20 -19.14
C ILE A 18 8.43 -3.93 -20.21
N LYS A 19 7.57 -4.86 -19.78
CA LYS A 19 6.63 -5.58 -20.64
C LYS A 19 5.81 -4.58 -21.47
N ASP A 20 5.62 -4.85 -22.75
CA ASP A 20 4.90 -3.99 -23.72
C ASP A 20 5.49 -2.60 -23.96
N HIS A 21 6.69 -2.32 -23.39
CA HIS A 21 7.42 -1.07 -23.55
C HIS A 21 8.92 -1.30 -23.81
N PRO A 22 9.32 -1.93 -24.94
CA PRO A 22 10.69 -2.40 -25.17
C PRO A 22 11.76 -1.31 -25.18
N ASN A 23 11.36 -0.04 -25.32
CA ASN A 23 12.25 1.11 -25.30
C ASN A 23 12.53 1.66 -23.90
N TYR A 24 12.07 0.96 -22.86
CA TYR A 24 12.21 1.42 -21.48
C TYR A 24 12.60 0.29 -20.56
N MET A 25 13.34 0.63 -19.51
CA MET A 25 13.71 -0.27 -18.43
C MET A 25 13.32 0.31 -17.08
N VAL A 26 13.05 -0.56 -16.11
CA VAL A 26 12.81 -0.20 -14.72
C VAL A 26 13.86 -0.85 -13.84
N SER A 27 14.29 -0.17 -12.78
CA SER A 27 15.23 -0.71 -11.81
C SER A 27 14.55 -1.23 -10.55
N ASN A 28 15.25 -2.12 -9.83
CA ASN A 28 14.85 -2.58 -8.49
C ASN A 28 14.82 -1.44 -7.46
N LEU A 29 15.36 -0.27 -7.76
CA LEU A 29 15.32 0.94 -6.93
C LEU A 29 14.18 1.90 -7.31
N GLY A 30 13.27 1.49 -8.21
CA GLY A 30 12.13 2.31 -8.62
C GLY A 30 12.47 3.44 -9.60
N ARG A 31 13.61 3.38 -10.27
CA ARG A 31 13.95 4.31 -11.36
C ARG A 31 13.52 3.73 -12.69
N VAL A 32 13.15 4.59 -13.64
CA VAL A 32 12.76 4.20 -14.99
C VAL A 32 13.62 4.97 -15.98
N LYS A 33 14.14 4.29 -17.01
CA LYS A 33 14.93 4.91 -18.06
C LYS A 33 14.42 4.55 -19.45
N SER A 34 14.60 5.47 -20.41
CA SER A 34 14.53 5.17 -21.84
C SER A 34 15.89 4.64 -22.27
N ILE A 35 15.89 3.60 -23.10
CA ILE A 35 17.13 3.09 -23.69
C ILE A 35 17.50 3.87 -24.96
N GLU A 36 18.78 3.85 -25.27
CA GLU A 36 19.29 4.41 -26.54
C GLU A 36 18.63 3.71 -27.74
N ARG A 37 18.21 4.48 -28.72
CA ARG A 37 17.65 3.95 -29.95
C ARG A 37 17.76 4.94 -31.12
N TYR A 38 17.73 4.38 -32.29
CA TYR A 38 17.68 5.16 -33.53
C TYR A 38 16.30 5.01 -34.17
N ILE A 39 15.69 6.13 -34.55
CA ILE A 39 14.41 6.16 -35.29
C ILE A 39 14.71 6.69 -36.70
N ASN A 40 14.27 5.92 -37.71
CA ASN A 40 14.35 6.32 -39.09
C ASN A 40 13.30 7.42 -39.33
N CYS A 41 13.74 8.62 -39.65
CA CYS A 41 12.92 9.71 -40.18
C CYS A 41 13.11 9.75 -41.70
N PHE A 42 12.18 10.36 -42.46
CA PHE A 42 12.10 10.32 -43.92
C PHE A 42 13.42 10.56 -44.65
N LYS A 43 14.34 11.43 -44.12
CA LYS A 43 15.65 11.74 -44.73
C LYS A 43 16.83 11.57 -43.77
N SER A 44 16.62 11.07 -42.55
CA SER A 44 17.69 11.00 -41.53
C SER A 44 17.39 9.94 -40.48
N LYS A 45 18.44 9.55 -39.74
CA LYS A 45 18.27 8.76 -38.51
C LYS A 45 18.35 9.69 -37.30
N ARG A 46 17.37 9.69 -36.45
CA ARG A 46 17.39 10.42 -35.19
C ARG A 46 17.83 9.51 -34.07
N ARG A 47 18.88 9.88 -33.36
CA ARG A 47 19.36 9.20 -32.15
C ARG A 47 18.56 9.69 -30.93
N PHE A 48 18.10 8.79 -30.13
CA PHE A 48 17.57 9.05 -28.79
C PHE A 48 18.53 8.43 -27.79
N GLU A 49 19.14 9.27 -26.97
CA GLU A 49 20.10 8.85 -25.95
C GLU A 49 19.36 8.19 -24.77
N GLU A 50 20.09 7.32 -24.06
CA GLU A 50 19.62 6.78 -22.80
C GLU A 50 19.35 7.91 -21.81
N LYS A 51 18.22 7.86 -21.12
CA LYS A 51 17.84 8.88 -20.14
C LYS A 51 16.98 8.31 -19.03
N VAL A 52 17.36 8.59 -17.78
CA VAL A 52 16.49 8.35 -16.62
C VAL A 52 15.34 9.35 -16.65
N LEU A 53 14.11 8.84 -16.55
CA LEU A 53 12.90 9.64 -16.59
C LEU A 53 12.64 10.26 -15.22
N LYS A 54 12.25 11.53 -15.21
CA LYS A 54 11.80 12.21 -13.98
C LYS A 54 10.38 11.75 -13.65
N PRO A 55 10.11 11.18 -12.47
CA PRO A 55 8.77 10.83 -12.07
C PRO A 55 7.93 12.07 -11.75
N SER A 56 6.63 11.96 -11.91
CA SER A 56 5.64 12.94 -11.44
C SER A 56 4.70 12.32 -10.41
N VAL A 57 4.10 13.14 -9.56
CA VAL A 57 3.12 12.70 -8.57
C VAL A 57 1.74 12.71 -9.22
N TRP A 58 1.02 11.57 -9.15
CA TRP A 58 -0.34 11.48 -9.65
C TRP A 58 -1.37 11.95 -8.60
N LYS A 59 -2.64 12.08 -9.00
CA LYS A 59 -3.72 12.58 -8.12
C LYS A 59 -3.91 11.79 -6.83
N ASP A 60 -3.61 10.50 -6.86
CA ASP A 60 -3.65 9.56 -5.73
C ASP A 60 -2.35 9.54 -4.89
N GLY A 61 -1.38 10.41 -5.21
CA GLY A 61 -0.11 10.54 -4.51
C GLY A 61 0.98 9.59 -5.00
N TYR A 62 0.68 8.60 -5.84
CA TYR A 62 1.67 7.65 -6.38
C TYR A 62 2.60 8.30 -7.40
N LEU A 63 3.83 7.80 -7.46
CA LEU A 63 4.78 8.19 -8.49
C LEU A 63 4.48 7.50 -9.82
N VAL A 64 4.41 8.31 -10.88
CA VAL A 64 4.17 7.85 -12.25
C VAL A 64 5.25 8.34 -13.22
N VAL A 65 5.43 7.60 -14.30
CA VAL A 65 6.20 8.03 -15.49
C VAL A 65 5.32 7.94 -16.72
N THR A 66 5.62 8.76 -17.73
CA THR A 66 4.92 8.73 -19.02
C THR A 66 5.69 7.87 -20.01
N LEU A 67 5.12 6.72 -20.38
CA LEU A 67 5.64 5.82 -21.40
C LEU A 67 4.70 5.83 -22.61
N ASN A 68 5.21 6.17 -23.79
CA ASN A 68 4.38 6.21 -25.01
C ASN A 68 3.05 6.97 -24.83
N ARG A 69 3.10 8.16 -24.23
CA ARG A 69 1.94 9.04 -23.94
C ARG A 69 0.93 8.47 -22.91
N LYS A 70 1.26 7.36 -22.21
CA LYS A 70 0.43 6.78 -21.14
C LYS A 70 1.16 6.88 -19.82
N HIS A 71 0.44 7.30 -18.77
CA HIS A 71 0.96 7.30 -17.42
C HIS A 71 1.00 5.87 -16.85
N LYS A 72 2.13 5.51 -16.25
CA LYS A 72 2.35 4.21 -15.62
C LYS A 72 2.87 4.42 -14.20
N GLN A 73 2.25 3.76 -13.23
CA GLN A 73 2.69 3.79 -11.83
C GLN A 73 3.99 3.01 -11.67
N ILE A 74 4.98 3.61 -11.00
CA ILE A 74 6.33 3.04 -10.91
C ILE A 74 6.32 1.72 -10.12
N HIS A 75 5.64 1.66 -8.98
CA HIS A 75 5.55 0.42 -8.18
C HIS A 75 5.01 -0.77 -8.98
N ARG A 76 4.07 -0.53 -9.91
CA ARG A 76 3.57 -1.60 -10.81
C ARG A 76 4.64 -2.05 -11.79
N LEU A 77 5.36 -1.10 -12.41
CA LEU A 77 6.44 -1.44 -13.34
C LEU A 77 7.54 -2.25 -12.65
N VAL A 78 7.90 -1.90 -11.41
CA VAL A 78 8.89 -2.65 -10.61
C VAL A 78 8.39 -4.07 -10.36
N MET A 79 7.20 -4.23 -9.78
CA MET A 79 6.69 -5.54 -9.41
C MET A 79 6.40 -6.44 -10.61
N GLU A 80 5.91 -5.88 -11.71
CA GLU A 80 5.66 -6.64 -12.95
C GLU A 80 6.96 -7.09 -13.63
N ALA A 81 8.05 -6.32 -13.49
CA ALA A 81 9.35 -6.68 -14.06
C ALA A 81 10.14 -7.67 -13.17
N PHE A 82 10.08 -7.52 -11.84
CA PHE A 82 10.89 -8.29 -10.91
C PHE A 82 10.15 -9.47 -10.26
N GLU A 83 8.83 -9.37 -10.07
CA GLU A 83 7.99 -10.41 -9.47
C GLU A 83 6.75 -10.72 -10.35
N PRO A 84 6.96 -11.12 -11.64
CA PRO A 84 5.85 -11.31 -12.58
C PRO A 84 4.92 -12.47 -12.20
N ASN A 85 5.44 -13.49 -11.52
CA ASN A 85 4.68 -14.70 -11.17
C ASN A 85 3.72 -14.51 -9.99
N LYS A 86 3.88 -13.43 -9.22
CA LYS A 86 3.03 -13.12 -8.05
C LYS A 86 2.89 -14.27 -7.04
N SER A 87 3.78 -15.27 -7.06
CA SER A 87 3.67 -16.49 -6.24
C SER A 87 3.77 -16.23 -4.73
N ASN A 88 4.51 -15.19 -4.34
CA ASN A 88 4.76 -14.82 -2.95
C ASN A 88 3.85 -13.68 -2.45
N PHE A 89 2.59 -13.65 -2.91
CA PHE A 89 1.67 -12.61 -2.44
C PHE A 89 1.25 -12.81 -0.98
N LYS A 90 0.88 -11.72 -0.33
CA LYS A 90 0.32 -11.69 1.04
C LYS A 90 -1.20 -11.72 1.00
N SER A 91 -1.78 -12.51 1.88
CA SER A 91 -3.24 -12.63 2.07
C SER A 91 -3.57 -12.73 3.55
N MET A 92 -4.82 -12.49 3.90
CA MET A 92 -5.29 -12.76 5.27
C MET A 92 -5.38 -14.29 5.50
N PRO A 93 -5.20 -14.76 6.77
CA PRO A 93 -5.20 -16.21 7.06
C PRO A 93 -6.49 -16.95 6.70
N TYR A 94 -7.60 -16.23 6.61
CA TYR A 94 -8.93 -16.78 6.29
C TYR A 94 -9.28 -16.71 4.81
N GLU A 95 -8.39 -16.15 3.95
CA GLU A 95 -8.61 -16.12 2.50
C GLU A 95 -8.14 -17.44 1.88
N ASP A 96 -9.02 -18.07 1.13
CA ASP A 96 -8.67 -19.27 0.38
C ASP A 96 -7.81 -18.89 -0.84
N ARG A 97 -6.53 -19.23 -0.77
CA ARG A 97 -5.54 -18.86 -1.80
C ARG A 97 -5.80 -19.52 -3.15
N ASP A 98 -6.44 -20.68 -3.17
CA ASP A 98 -6.68 -21.43 -4.40
C ASP A 98 -7.84 -20.83 -5.22
N SER A 99 -8.75 -20.10 -4.54
CA SER A 99 -9.88 -19.42 -5.18
C SER A 99 -9.59 -17.97 -5.58
N LEU A 100 -8.38 -17.43 -5.27
CA LEU A 100 -8.06 -16.03 -5.52
C LEU A 100 -7.77 -15.74 -6.99
N ASP A 101 -8.34 -14.64 -7.47
CA ASP A 101 -8.03 -14.08 -8.79
C ASP A 101 -6.73 -13.26 -8.73
N TYR A 102 -5.64 -13.86 -9.20
CA TYR A 102 -4.30 -13.22 -9.23
C TYR A 102 -4.26 -11.93 -10.07
N SER A 103 -5.22 -11.71 -10.96
CA SER A 103 -5.32 -10.46 -11.73
C SER A 103 -5.71 -9.26 -10.87
N LYS A 104 -6.38 -9.51 -9.74
CA LYS A 104 -6.88 -8.51 -8.78
C LYS A 104 -5.90 -8.18 -7.66
N LEU A 105 -4.73 -8.83 -7.64
CA LEU A 105 -3.72 -8.52 -6.63
C LEU A 105 -3.28 -7.06 -6.71
N GLN A 106 -3.10 -6.47 -5.55
CA GLN A 106 -2.60 -5.12 -5.34
C GLN A 106 -1.12 -5.16 -4.95
N ILE A 107 -0.51 -3.99 -4.88
CA ILE A 107 0.86 -3.82 -4.39
C ILE A 107 0.79 -3.00 -3.12
N ASN A 108 1.35 -3.54 -2.04
CA ASN A 108 1.53 -2.87 -0.76
C ASN A 108 2.95 -2.28 -0.67
N HIS A 109 3.07 -1.11 -0.03
CA HIS A 109 4.35 -0.52 0.39
C HIS A 109 4.56 -0.86 1.87
N LYS A 110 5.57 -1.69 2.17
CA LYS A 110 5.80 -2.21 3.54
C LYS A 110 6.08 -1.13 4.57
N ASP A 111 6.69 -0.01 4.15
CA ASP A 111 6.96 1.16 4.99
C ASP A 111 5.83 2.20 4.99
N GLU A 112 4.68 1.89 4.37
CA GLU A 112 3.54 2.78 4.18
C GLU A 112 3.86 4.07 3.37
N ASN A 113 5.07 4.20 2.83
CA ASN A 113 5.46 5.33 1.98
C ASN A 113 5.26 5.01 0.50
N ILE A 114 4.17 5.49 -0.07
CA ILE A 114 3.79 5.28 -1.48
C ILE A 114 4.78 5.85 -2.52
N LYS A 115 5.77 6.62 -2.07
CA LYS A 115 6.85 7.15 -2.92
C LYS A 115 8.08 6.26 -2.92
N ASN A 116 8.23 5.35 -1.97
CA ASN A 116 9.35 4.41 -1.89
C ASN A 116 9.07 3.16 -2.74
N ASN A 117 9.45 3.23 -4.01
CA ASN A 117 9.22 2.16 -4.99
C ASN A 117 10.38 1.17 -5.10
N ASN A 118 11.25 1.07 -4.09
CA ASN A 118 12.27 0.02 -4.04
C ASN A 118 11.62 -1.36 -3.98
N LEU A 119 12.12 -2.31 -4.76
CA LEU A 119 11.59 -3.68 -4.83
C LEU A 119 11.42 -4.33 -3.45
N ASP A 120 12.40 -4.17 -2.56
CA ASP A 120 12.34 -4.76 -1.21
C ASP A 120 11.26 -4.16 -0.33
N ASN A 121 10.78 -2.96 -0.67
CA ASN A 121 9.69 -2.29 0.02
C ASN A 121 8.31 -2.68 -0.52
N LEU A 122 8.27 -3.36 -1.67
CA LEU A 122 7.02 -3.72 -2.33
C LEU A 122 6.67 -5.19 -2.11
N GLU A 123 5.38 -5.49 -2.10
CA GLU A 123 4.88 -6.87 -2.07
C GLU A 123 3.53 -6.97 -2.78
N TRP A 124 3.28 -8.09 -3.47
CA TRP A 124 1.95 -8.41 -3.95
C TRP A 124 1.05 -8.81 -2.79
N CYS A 125 -0.18 -8.37 -2.79
CA CYS A 125 -1.14 -8.70 -1.73
C CYS A 125 -2.58 -8.70 -2.23
N THR A 126 -3.47 -9.32 -1.45
CA THR A 126 -4.91 -9.19 -1.67
C THR A 126 -5.40 -7.80 -1.27
N CYS A 127 -6.56 -7.40 -1.80
CA CYS A 127 -7.21 -6.16 -1.41
C CYS A 127 -7.51 -6.13 0.11
N THR A 128 -7.97 -7.26 0.66
CA THR A 128 -8.28 -7.41 2.09
C THR A 128 -7.03 -7.19 2.94
N TYR A 129 -5.92 -7.86 2.59
CA TYR A 129 -4.65 -7.68 3.29
C TYR A 129 -4.20 -6.22 3.23
N ASN A 130 -4.19 -5.59 2.05
CA ASN A 130 -3.77 -4.20 1.87
C ASN A 130 -4.62 -3.21 2.67
N ASN A 131 -5.92 -3.45 2.77
CA ASN A 131 -6.81 -2.62 3.57
C ASN A 131 -6.61 -2.76 5.07
N CYS A 132 -6.09 -3.90 5.53
CA CYS A 132 -5.81 -4.19 6.93
C CYS A 132 -4.34 -3.94 7.33
N TYR A 133 -3.49 -3.52 6.39
CA TYR A 133 -2.06 -3.36 6.61
C TYR A 133 -1.72 -2.06 7.37
N GLY A 134 -0.72 -2.16 8.25
CA GLY A 134 -0.08 -1.02 8.92
C GLY A 134 -1.02 -0.17 9.77
N SER A 135 -0.76 1.13 9.75
CA SER A 135 -1.49 2.13 10.53
C SER A 135 -2.88 2.46 9.97
N ARG A 136 -3.24 1.95 8.78
CA ARG A 136 -4.47 2.33 8.08
C ARG A 136 -5.73 2.04 8.89
N LEU A 137 -5.80 0.89 9.56
CA LEU A 137 -6.93 0.56 10.44
C LEU A 137 -7.02 1.51 11.63
N ASN A 138 -5.89 1.87 12.23
CA ASN A 138 -5.85 2.83 13.33
C ASN A 138 -6.33 4.22 12.88
N ASN A 139 -6.00 4.63 11.65
CA ASN A 139 -6.39 5.92 11.08
C ASN A 139 -7.87 5.98 10.66
N ILE A 140 -8.47 4.83 10.31
CA ILE A 140 -9.89 4.73 9.90
C ILE A 140 -10.79 4.41 11.10
N SER A 141 -10.30 3.64 12.06
CA SER A 141 -11.06 3.22 13.23
C SER A 141 -10.95 4.28 14.32
N LYS A 142 -12.07 4.90 14.66
CA LYS A 142 -12.15 5.77 15.84
C LYS A 142 -12.14 4.90 17.09
N ARG A 143 -11.20 5.15 17.99
CA ARG A 143 -11.16 4.51 19.31
C ARG A 143 -12.40 4.90 20.10
N VAL A 144 -12.85 4.00 20.99
CA VAL A 144 -14.09 4.14 21.72
C VAL A 144 -13.85 3.87 23.20
N LEU A 145 -14.36 4.77 24.06
CA LEU A 145 -14.43 4.56 25.49
C LEU A 145 -15.82 4.05 25.88
N GLN A 146 -15.83 3.05 26.76
CA GLN A 146 -17.01 2.54 27.46
C GLN A 146 -17.03 3.13 28.87
N TYR A 147 -18.17 3.66 29.26
CA TYR A 147 -18.40 4.20 30.58
C TYR A 147 -19.61 3.47 31.24
N ASP A 148 -19.62 3.44 32.55
CA ASP A 148 -20.85 3.14 33.28
C ASP A 148 -21.84 4.34 33.21
N LEU A 149 -23.02 4.20 33.81
CA LEU A 149 -24.03 5.26 33.84
C LEU A 149 -23.62 6.46 34.72
N ASN A 150 -22.63 6.26 35.61
CA ASN A 150 -22.06 7.30 36.45
C ASN A 150 -20.86 8.01 35.79
N ARG A 151 -20.58 7.73 34.50
CA ARG A 151 -19.47 8.27 33.72
C ARG A 151 -18.06 7.82 34.18
N ASN A 152 -17.94 6.73 34.91
CA ASN A 152 -16.63 6.11 35.16
C ASN A 152 -16.19 5.31 33.96
N ILE A 153 -14.90 5.47 33.56
CA ILE A 153 -14.33 4.72 32.46
C ILE A 153 -14.20 3.24 32.84
N ILE A 154 -14.75 2.37 32.01
CA ILE A 154 -14.67 0.92 32.18
C ILE A 154 -13.55 0.37 31.32
N LYS A 155 -13.54 0.71 30.01
CA LYS A 155 -12.59 0.18 29.07
C LYS A 155 -12.48 1.00 27.78
N GLU A 156 -11.28 0.97 27.17
CA GLU A 156 -11.00 1.52 25.85
C GLU A 156 -10.95 0.37 24.82
N TYR A 157 -11.50 0.65 23.62
CA TYR A 157 -11.49 -0.26 22.49
C TYR A 157 -10.94 0.45 21.24
N PRO A 158 -10.22 -0.27 20.34
CA PRO A 158 -9.68 0.33 19.13
C PRO A 158 -10.77 0.70 18.10
N SER A 159 -11.99 0.20 18.24
CA SER A 159 -13.13 0.52 17.37
C SER A 159 -14.46 0.11 17.99
N THR A 160 -15.58 0.67 17.49
CA THR A 160 -16.94 0.21 17.84
C THR A 160 -17.18 -1.26 17.48
N ARG A 161 -16.55 -1.76 16.40
CA ARG A 161 -16.64 -3.16 15.97
C ARG A 161 -15.99 -4.10 17.00
N GLU A 162 -14.79 -3.72 17.47
CA GLU A 162 -14.08 -4.50 18.49
C GLU A 162 -14.80 -4.45 19.84
N ALA A 163 -15.32 -3.27 20.22
CA ALA A 163 -16.17 -3.15 21.40
C ALA A 163 -17.42 -4.05 21.31
N GLY A 164 -18.07 -4.08 20.15
CA GLY A 164 -19.21 -4.96 19.90
C GLY A 164 -18.84 -6.43 20.01
N ARG A 165 -17.72 -6.84 19.40
CA ARG A 165 -17.23 -8.22 19.43
C ARG A 165 -16.94 -8.73 20.85
N GLN A 166 -16.22 -7.92 21.66
CA GLN A 166 -15.83 -8.32 23.01
C GLN A 166 -16.99 -8.36 24.00
N ASN A 167 -18.02 -7.53 23.81
CA ASN A 167 -19.18 -7.45 24.71
C ASN A 167 -20.40 -8.22 24.18
N ASN A 168 -20.31 -8.82 22.99
CA ASN A 168 -21.47 -9.39 22.28
C ASN A 168 -22.59 -8.36 22.06
N PHE A 169 -22.20 -7.14 21.65
CA PHE A 169 -23.07 -6.00 21.37
C PHE A 169 -23.08 -5.64 19.88
N ASP A 170 -24.16 -5.00 19.43
CA ASP A 170 -24.24 -4.46 18.09
C ASP A 170 -23.36 -3.19 17.96
N ALA A 171 -22.30 -3.26 17.13
CA ALA A 171 -21.38 -2.16 16.89
C ALA A 171 -22.04 -0.89 16.33
N ARG A 172 -23.13 -1.03 15.56
CA ARG A 172 -23.92 0.08 15.06
C ARG A 172 -24.57 0.86 16.20
N ARG A 173 -25.14 0.14 17.18
CA ARG A 173 -25.76 0.77 18.35
C ARG A 173 -24.76 1.48 19.24
N ILE A 174 -23.54 0.93 19.37
CA ILE A 174 -22.43 1.62 20.03
C ILE A 174 -22.08 2.92 19.28
N SER A 175 -21.99 2.86 17.95
CA SER A 175 -21.72 4.04 17.13
C SER A 175 -22.81 5.12 17.26
N GLU A 176 -24.09 4.74 17.33
CA GLU A 176 -25.20 5.66 17.57
C GLU A 176 -25.06 6.41 18.90
N CYS A 177 -24.56 5.72 19.96
CA CYS A 177 -24.24 6.38 21.23
C CYS A 177 -23.06 7.35 21.09
N CYS A 178 -21.96 6.92 20.46
CA CYS A 178 -20.79 7.77 20.24
C CYS A 178 -21.10 9.03 19.41
N LEU A 179 -22.11 8.99 18.55
CA LEU A 179 -22.60 10.12 17.73
C LEU A 179 -23.66 10.97 18.46
N GLY A 180 -23.99 10.65 19.73
CA GLY A 180 -25.00 11.36 20.50
C GLY A 180 -26.45 11.07 20.07
N GLN A 181 -26.68 10.13 19.16
CA GLN A 181 -28.03 9.72 18.73
C GLN A 181 -28.77 8.90 19.78
N LYS A 182 -28.03 8.34 20.74
CA LYS A 182 -28.54 7.63 21.91
C LYS A 182 -27.72 7.99 23.12
N GLN A 183 -28.36 8.07 24.28
CA GLN A 183 -27.68 8.38 25.53
C GLN A 183 -26.85 7.20 26.05
N ASN A 184 -27.36 5.97 25.91
CA ASN A 184 -26.68 4.76 26.33
C ASN A 184 -27.15 3.54 25.51
N TYR A 185 -26.37 2.45 25.59
CA TYR A 185 -26.71 1.16 25.04
C TYR A 185 -26.28 0.03 25.98
N LYS A 186 -27.24 -0.88 26.32
CA LYS A 186 -26.99 -2.00 27.22
C LYS A 186 -26.45 -1.59 28.60
N GLY A 187 -26.87 -0.42 29.11
CA GLY A 187 -26.47 0.10 30.42
C GLY A 187 -25.09 0.79 30.42
N TYR A 188 -24.52 1.10 29.24
CA TYR A 188 -23.24 1.78 29.10
C TYR A 188 -23.35 3.02 28.23
N CYS A 189 -22.56 4.05 28.57
CA CYS A 189 -22.32 5.21 27.72
C CYS A 189 -21.08 4.97 26.87
N TRP A 190 -21.04 5.53 25.65
CA TRP A 190 -20.00 5.30 24.67
C TRP A 190 -19.59 6.61 24.01
N GLU A 191 -18.30 6.85 23.88
CA GLU A 191 -17.76 8.06 23.24
C GLU A 191 -16.56 7.74 22.35
N TYR A 192 -16.44 8.46 21.22
CA TYR A 192 -15.22 8.42 20.44
C TYR A 192 -14.12 9.20 21.12
N ILE A 193 -12.89 8.69 21.02
CA ILE A 193 -11.69 9.40 21.42
C ILE A 193 -11.05 9.97 20.14
N ASN A 194 -10.67 11.24 20.20
CA ASN A 194 -9.93 11.91 19.12
C ASN A 194 -8.44 11.57 19.19
#